data_744521688c1e942c495329de788677d4
#
_entry.id   744521688c1e942c495329de788677d4
#
_cell.length_a   1.000
_cell.length_b   1.000
_cell.length_c   1.000
_cell.angle_alpha   90.00
_cell.angle_beta   90.00
_cell.angle_gamma   90.00
#
_symmetry.space_group_name_H-M   'P 1'
#
loop_
_entity.id
_entity.type
_entity.pdbx_description
1 polymer ?
#
loop_
_entity_poly.entity_id
_entity_poly.type
_entity_poly.pdbx_seq_one_letter_code
_entity_poly.pdbx_strand_id
1 'polypeptide(L)' 'MKATEVRAMTVEQLNEKLDSLKKDLFFLRMQHATNQLDNPLKLAETKRDIARIKTVIREKEEN' A
#
# COMPACT_ATOMS: atom_id res chain seq x y z
N MET A 1 2.73 8.40 -1.86
CA MET A 1 3.04 8.36 -0.41
C MET A 1 4.53 8.61 -0.21
N LYS A 2 4.87 9.58 0.62
CA LYS A 2 6.28 9.94 0.84
C LYS A 2 6.89 9.08 1.94
N ALA A 3 8.16 8.72 1.78
CA ALA A 3 8.87 7.91 2.78
C ALA A 3 8.91 8.57 4.16
N THR A 4 9.05 9.90 4.21
CA THR A 4 9.06 10.64 5.48
C THR A 4 7.74 10.51 6.21
N GLU A 5 6.62 10.53 5.50
CA GLU A 5 5.29 10.37 6.11
C GLU A 5 5.11 8.98 6.68
N VAL A 6 5.54 7.97 5.93
CA VAL A 6 5.44 6.57 6.35
C VAL A 6 6.29 6.32 7.60
N ARG A 7 7.49 6.87 7.64
CA ARG A 7 8.39 6.70 8.78
C ARG A 7 7.90 7.41 10.04
N ALA A 8 7.09 8.45 9.88
CA ALA A 8 6.51 9.17 11.01
C ALA A 8 5.34 8.43 11.67
N MET A 9 4.79 7.42 11.00
CA MET A 9 3.64 6.67 11.50
C MET A 9 4.09 5.58 12.49
N THR A 10 3.22 5.27 13.45
CA THR A 10 3.45 4.14 14.36
C THR A 10 3.23 2.83 13.62
N VAL A 11 3.72 1.71 14.20
CA VAL A 11 3.51 0.38 13.60
C VAL A 11 2.02 0.07 13.50
N GLU A 12 1.23 0.46 14.49
CA GLU A 12 -0.23 0.25 14.43
C GLU A 12 -0.86 1.00 13.27
N GLN A 13 -0.48 2.27 13.09
CA GLN A 13 -0.97 3.09 11.98
C GLN A 13 -0.55 2.51 10.64
N LEU A 14 0.68 2.02 10.56
CA LEU A 14 1.20 1.39 9.34
C LEU A 14 0.43 0.12 9.01
N ASN A 15 0.10 -0.70 9.99
CA ASN A 15 -0.68 -1.92 9.78
C ASN A 15 -2.08 -1.60 9.29
N GLU A 16 -2.73 -0.59 9.86
CA GLU A 16 -4.05 -0.15 9.43
C GLU A 16 -4.01 0.35 7.98
N LYS A 17 -2.99 1.15 7.66
CA LYS A 17 -2.81 1.66 6.30
C LYS A 17 -2.55 0.53 5.32
N LEU A 18 -1.74 -0.45 5.73
CA LEU A 18 -1.43 -1.62 4.92
C LEU A 18 -2.69 -2.41 4.59
N ASP A 19 -3.54 -2.65 5.58
CA ASP A 19 -4.80 -3.37 5.37
C ASP A 19 -5.71 -2.62 4.40
N SER A 20 -5.82 -1.31 4.56
CA SER A 20 -6.61 -0.47 3.67
C SER A 20 -6.09 -0.56 2.23
N LEU A 21 -4.77 -0.48 2.05
CA LEU A 21 -4.16 -0.56 0.73
C LEU A 21 -4.33 -1.95 0.10
N LYS A 22 -4.29 -3.01 0.91
CA LYS A 22 -4.53 -4.37 0.40
C LYS A 22 -5.95 -4.52 -0.13
N LYS A 23 -6.93 -3.93 0.56
CA LYS A 23 -8.32 -3.93 0.10
C LYS A 23 -8.46 -3.15 -1.20
N ASP A 24 -7.81 -2.01 -1.29
CA ASP A 24 -7.79 -1.20 -2.50
C ASP A 24 -7.16 -1.97 -3.66
N LEU A 25 -6.06 -2.64 -3.41
CA LEU A 25 -5.38 -3.44 -4.43
C LEU A 25 -6.28 -4.57 -4.95
N PHE A 26 -6.95 -5.25 -4.03
CA PHE A 26 -7.88 -6.32 -4.39
C PHE A 26 -9.00 -5.79 -5.29
N PHE A 27 -9.58 -4.66 -4.91
CA PHE A 27 -10.63 -4.01 -5.67
C PHE A 27 -10.14 -3.61 -7.07
N LEU A 28 -8.95 -3.02 -7.15
CA LEU A 28 -8.35 -2.61 -8.42
C LEU A 28 -8.08 -3.81 -9.32
N ARG A 29 -7.64 -4.93 -8.75
CA ARG A 29 -7.42 -6.16 -9.51
C ARG A 29 -8.71 -6.71 -10.08
N MET A 30 -9.80 -6.63 -9.31
CA MET A 30 -11.11 -7.05 -9.79
C MET A 30 -11.58 -6.18 -10.96
N GLN A 31 -11.39 -4.86 -10.86
CA GLN A 31 -11.72 -3.95 -11.94
C GLN A 31 -10.90 -4.23 -13.19
N HIS A 32 -9.62 -4.53 -13.01
CA HIS A 32 -8.73 -4.86 -14.12
C HIS A 32 -9.19 -6.15 -14.82
N ALA A 33 -9.55 -7.16 -14.05
CA ALA A 33 -10.01 -8.43 -14.59
C ALA A 33 -11.29 -8.31 -15.42
N THR A 34 -12.13 -7.32 -15.10
CA THR A 34 -13.39 -7.07 -15.83
C THR A 34 -13.23 -5.98 -16.89
N ASN A 35 -11.99 -5.54 -17.13
CA ASN A 35 -11.68 -4.48 -18.10
C ASN A 35 -12.35 -3.13 -17.77
N GLN A 36 -12.61 -2.89 -16.48
CA GLN A 36 -13.21 -1.64 -16.02
C GLN A 36 -12.17 -0.65 -15.47
N LEU A 37 -10.91 -1.05 -15.44
CA LEU A 37 -9.84 -0.20 -14.92
C LEU A 37 -9.27 0.66 -16.06
N ASP A 38 -9.52 1.97 -15.96
CA ASP A 38 -9.06 2.93 -16.95
C ASP A 38 -7.62 3.37 -16.74
N ASN A 39 -7.08 3.19 -15.53
CA ASN A 39 -5.75 3.70 -15.19
C ASN A 39 -4.88 2.62 -14.51
N PRO A 40 -4.07 1.90 -15.29
CA PRO A 40 -3.19 0.87 -14.72
C PRO A 40 -2.09 1.43 -13.81
N LEU A 41 -1.79 2.73 -13.91
CA LEU A 41 -0.81 3.36 -13.03
C LEU A 41 -1.24 3.31 -11.57
N LYS A 42 -2.54 3.42 -11.30
CA LYS A 42 -3.04 3.38 -9.93
C LYS A 42 -2.77 2.03 -9.27
N LEU A 43 -2.89 0.95 -10.04
CA LEU A 43 -2.57 -0.40 -9.56
C LEU A 43 -1.09 -0.50 -9.18
N ALA A 44 -0.20 0.02 -10.03
CA ALA A 44 1.23 0.02 -9.78
C ALA A 44 1.59 0.88 -8.56
N GLU A 45 0.96 2.05 -8.43
CA GLU A 45 1.18 2.94 -7.29
C GLU A 45 0.77 2.27 -5.98
N THR A 46 -0.38 1.60 -5.97
CA THR A 46 -0.88 0.91 -4.78
C THR A 46 0.08 -0.20 -4.37
N LYS A 47 0.57 -0.99 -5.32
CA LYS A 47 1.57 -2.02 -5.04
C LYS A 47 2.84 -1.44 -4.44
N ARG A 48 3.29 -0.32 -4.98
CA ARG A 48 4.49 0.37 -4.51
C ARG A 48 4.32 0.87 -3.08
N ASP A 49 3.15 1.46 -2.79
CA ASP A 49 2.85 1.96 -1.45
C ASP A 49 2.81 0.81 -0.43
N ILE A 50 2.21 -0.32 -0.80
CA ILE A 50 2.18 -1.50 0.05
C ILE A 50 3.59 -1.98 0.36
N ALA A 51 4.45 -2.07 -0.66
CA ALA A 51 5.83 -2.49 -0.48
C ALA A 51 6.60 -1.54 0.43
N ARG A 52 6.39 -0.23 0.28
CA ARG A 52 7.03 0.79 1.10
C ARG A 52 6.62 0.66 2.56
N ILE A 53 5.34 0.49 2.82
CA ILE A 53 4.82 0.34 4.18
C ILE A 53 5.38 -0.92 4.83
N LYS A 54 5.40 -2.03 4.10
CA LYS A 54 5.97 -3.28 4.61
C LYS A 54 7.44 -3.12 4.97
N THR A 55 8.20 -2.42 4.14
CA THR A 55 9.62 -2.16 4.38
C THR A 55 9.82 -1.36 5.67
N VAL A 56 9.02 -0.30 5.87
CA VAL A 56 9.14 0.53 7.06
C VAL A 56 8.73 -0.23 8.32
N ILE A 57 7.66 -1.03 8.24
CA ILE A 57 7.24 -1.87 9.37
C ILE A 57 8.38 -2.80 9.76
N ARG A 58 9.01 -3.42 8.78
CA ARG A 58 10.13 -4.33 9.01
C ARG A 58 11.30 -3.61 9.68
N GLU A 59 11.64 -2.40 9.20
CA GLU A 59 12.68 -1.59 9.80
C GLU A 59 12.39 -1.29 11.28
N LYS A 60 11.15 -0.95 11.60
CA LYS A 60 10.76 -0.63 12.98
C LYS A 60 10.76 -1.84 13.87
N GLU A 61 10.40 -3.01 13.36
CA GLU A 61 10.40 -4.25 14.14
C GLU A 61 11.80 -4.79 14.39
N GLU A 62 12.74 -4.53 13.48
CA GLU A 62 14.11 -4.98 13.61
C GLU A 62 14.95 -4.08 14.55
N ASN A 63 14.47 -2.90 14.86
CA ASN A 63 15.13 -2.01 15.81
C ASN A 63 14.62 -2.26 17.25
#